data_85503225c8e9c886ddf1cbb9cb421a09
#
_entry.id   85503225c8e9c886ddf1cbb9cb421a09
#
_cell.length_a   1.000
_cell.length_b   1.000
_cell.length_c   1.000
_cell.angle_alpha   90.00
_cell.angle_beta   90.00
_cell.angle_gamma   90.00
#
_symmetry.space_group_name_H-M   'P 1'
#
loop_
_entity.id
_entity.type
_entity.pdbx_description
1 polymer ?
#
loop_
_entity_poly.entity_id
_entity_poly.type
_entity_poly.pdbx_seq_one_letter_code
_entity_poly.pdbx_strand_id
1 'polypeptide(L)'
;LRCDCSPLEILCMKIKSWLAKPFATYISRQIRKAAASAVVDQQRIFNELIKNAAHTEFGKDHSFSSIKNHEDYVKQVPVRDYEAFKPYIDKIKEGKHTIIWKGQPVYFAKTSGTTSGVKYIPITKDSIGNHINSARNALLCYMAETGNTRFANGKMIFLSGSPVLDRVGGIPTGRLSGIVNHH
;
A
#
# COMPACT_ATOMS: atom_id res chain seq x y z
N LEU A 1 -6.37 32.06 18.37
CA LEU A 1 -5.13 32.12 17.57
C LEU A 1 -5.52 32.47 16.14
N ARG A 2 -5.49 33.76 15.77
CA ARG A 2 -5.57 34.21 14.38
C ARG A 2 -4.21 33.91 13.75
N CYS A 3 -4.15 32.98 12.78
CA CYS A 3 -2.99 32.87 11.89
C CYS A 3 -3.09 34.01 10.89
N ASP A 4 -2.24 35.00 11.00
CA ASP A 4 -2.06 36.03 9.98
C ASP A 4 -1.32 35.38 8.79
N CYS A 5 -2.10 34.81 7.87
CA CYS A 5 -1.56 34.34 6.60
C CYS A 5 -1.29 35.54 5.68
N SER A 6 -0.13 35.59 5.07
CA SER A 6 0.19 36.64 4.08
C SER A 6 -0.76 36.57 2.88
N PRO A 7 -1.02 37.69 2.20
CA PRO A 7 -1.87 37.71 0.99
C PRO A 7 -1.41 36.70 -0.09
N LEU A 8 -0.11 36.45 -0.18
CA LEU A 8 0.49 35.50 -1.10
C LEU A 8 0.14 34.04 -0.74
N GLU A 9 0.12 33.70 0.55
CA GLU A 9 -0.30 32.39 1.03
C GLU A 9 -1.78 32.13 0.76
N ILE A 10 -2.64 33.13 0.99
CA ILE A 10 -4.07 33.05 0.70
C ILE A 10 -4.32 32.83 -0.80
N LEU A 11 -3.58 33.51 -1.66
CA LEU A 11 -3.67 33.35 -3.11
C LEU A 11 -3.21 31.93 -3.53
N CYS A 12 -2.10 31.47 -3.01
CA CYS A 12 -1.57 30.14 -3.27
C CYS A 12 -2.56 29.02 -2.84
N MET A 13 -3.21 29.18 -1.67
CA MET A 13 -4.24 28.27 -1.17
C MET A 13 -5.47 28.22 -2.09
N LYS A 14 -5.94 29.36 -2.59
CA LYS A 14 -7.07 29.42 -3.55
C LYS A 14 -6.75 28.73 -4.87
N ILE A 15 -5.53 28.91 -5.39
CA ILE A 15 -5.07 28.26 -6.62
C ILE A 15 -4.98 26.74 -6.44
N LYS A 16 -4.44 26.27 -5.33
CA LYS A 16 -4.38 24.83 -5.01
C LYS A 16 -5.78 24.20 -4.96
N SER A 17 -6.72 24.85 -4.28
CA SER A 17 -8.10 24.39 -4.20
C SER A 17 -8.79 24.36 -5.56
N TRP A 18 -8.54 25.35 -6.41
CA TRP A 18 -9.11 25.43 -7.76
C TRP A 18 -8.57 24.32 -8.68
N LEU A 19 -7.27 24.04 -8.63
CA LEU A 19 -6.63 22.97 -9.38
C LEU A 19 -6.95 21.56 -8.85
N ALA A 20 -7.23 21.44 -7.55
CA ALA A 20 -7.53 20.16 -6.91
C ALA A 20 -8.81 19.51 -7.47
N LYS A 21 -9.85 20.31 -7.79
CA LYS A 21 -11.14 19.81 -8.26
C LYS A 21 -11.07 19.07 -9.60
N PRO A 22 -10.50 19.63 -10.67
CA PRO A 22 -10.38 18.91 -11.95
C PRO A 22 -9.49 17.67 -11.82
N PHE A 23 -8.41 17.73 -11.03
CA PHE A 23 -7.56 16.59 -10.76
C PHE A 23 -8.33 15.49 -10.01
N ALA A 24 -9.07 15.83 -8.96
CA ALA A 24 -9.91 14.89 -8.22
C ALA A 24 -10.96 14.23 -9.12
N THR A 25 -11.62 15.02 -9.98
CA THR A 25 -12.58 14.48 -10.95
C THR A 25 -11.94 13.52 -11.94
N TYR A 26 -10.74 13.84 -12.43
CA TYR A 26 -9.99 12.96 -13.31
C TYR A 26 -9.67 11.62 -12.62
N ILE A 27 -9.11 11.65 -11.41
CA ILE A 27 -8.77 10.43 -10.65
C ILE A 27 -10.03 9.61 -10.33
N SER A 28 -11.12 10.25 -9.89
CA SER A 28 -12.39 9.57 -9.62
C SER A 28 -12.94 8.86 -10.86
N ARG A 29 -12.85 9.49 -12.05
CA ARG A 29 -13.24 8.85 -13.33
C ARG A 29 -12.36 7.65 -13.66
N GLN A 30 -11.05 7.72 -13.43
CA GLN A 30 -10.15 6.59 -13.65
C GLN A 30 -10.49 5.40 -12.73
N ILE A 31 -10.78 5.67 -11.45
CA ILE A 31 -11.18 4.66 -10.48
C ILE A 31 -12.50 4.01 -10.90
N ARG A 32 -13.50 4.77 -11.33
CA ARG A 32 -14.77 4.24 -11.82
C ARG A 32 -14.61 3.40 -13.08
N LYS A 33 -13.72 3.84 -13.99
CA LYS A 33 -13.39 3.07 -15.19
C LYS A 33 -12.74 1.73 -14.85
N ALA A 34 -11.78 1.73 -13.93
CA ALA A 34 -11.15 0.51 -13.43
C ALA A 34 -12.16 -0.42 -12.71
N ALA A 35 -13.11 0.15 -11.95
CA ALA A 35 -14.18 -0.62 -11.32
C ALA A 35 -15.09 -1.32 -12.36
N ALA A 36 -15.34 -0.70 -13.51
CA ALA A 36 -16.11 -1.31 -14.59
C ALA A 36 -15.39 -2.49 -15.27
N SER A 37 -14.06 -2.54 -15.25
CA SER A 37 -13.23 -3.63 -15.79
C SER A 37 -12.68 -4.57 -14.71
N ALA A 38 -13.21 -4.51 -13.49
CA ALA A 38 -12.63 -5.15 -12.30
C ALA A 38 -12.32 -6.64 -12.49
N VAL A 39 -13.19 -7.42 -13.11
CA VAL A 39 -12.99 -8.87 -13.33
C VAL A 39 -11.80 -9.12 -14.28
N VAL A 40 -11.72 -8.36 -15.37
CA VAL A 40 -10.63 -8.48 -16.35
C VAL A 40 -9.31 -8.05 -15.72
N ASP A 41 -9.31 -6.93 -14.97
CA ASP A 41 -8.14 -6.44 -14.27
C ASP A 41 -7.68 -7.39 -13.17
N GLN A 42 -8.61 -8.01 -12.43
CA GLN A 42 -8.29 -9.03 -11.42
C GLN A 42 -7.56 -10.22 -12.05
N GLN A 43 -8.04 -10.73 -13.18
CA GLN A 43 -7.39 -11.85 -13.87
C GLN A 43 -5.99 -11.47 -14.38
N ARG A 44 -5.84 -10.27 -14.94
CA ARG A 44 -4.54 -9.75 -15.39
C ARG A 44 -3.56 -9.63 -14.22
N ILE A 45 -4.00 -9.02 -13.11
CA ILE A 45 -3.17 -8.85 -11.90
C ILE A 45 -2.80 -10.21 -11.31
N PHE A 46 -3.74 -11.15 -11.25
CA PHE A 46 -3.47 -12.51 -10.79
C PHE A 46 -2.34 -13.16 -11.59
N ASN A 47 -2.44 -13.12 -12.92
CA ASN A 47 -1.41 -13.69 -13.80
C ASN A 47 -0.06 -13.01 -13.63
N GLU A 48 -0.03 -11.69 -13.47
CA GLU A 48 1.19 -10.92 -13.19
C GLU A 48 1.82 -11.30 -11.85
N LEU A 49 1.02 -11.45 -10.78
CA LEU A 49 1.50 -11.86 -9.46
C LEU A 49 2.11 -13.26 -9.49
N ILE A 50 1.41 -14.24 -10.07
CA ILE A 50 1.91 -15.61 -10.20
C ILE A 50 3.22 -15.64 -10.99
N LYS A 51 3.27 -14.98 -12.14
CA LYS A 51 4.47 -14.91 -12.99
C LYS A 51 5.65 -14.27 -12.26
N ASN A 52 5.44 -13.16 -11.58
CA ASN A 52 6.50 -12.43 -10.89
C ASN A 52 7.01 -13.16 -9.64
N ALA A 53 6.15 -13.94 -8.97
CA ALA A 53 6.51 -14.69 -7.78
C ALA A 53 7.00 -16.13 -8.08
N ALA A 54 6.91 -16.63 -9.31
CA ALA A 54 7.26 -18.02 -9.66
C ALA A 54 8.69 -18.41 -9.28
N HIS A 55 9.64 -17.48 -9.30
CA HIS A 55 11.04 -17.73 -8.98
C HIS A 55 11.39 -17.52 -7.49
N THR A 56 10.45 -17.06 -6.69
CA THR A 56 10.62 -16.91 -5.24
C THR A 56 10.65 -18.27 -4.56
N GLU A 57 11.13 -18.33 -3.31
CA GLU A 57 11.07 -19.56 -2.52
C GLU A 57 9.62 -20.02 -2.35
N PHE A 58 8.73 -19.11 -1.92
CA PHE A 58 7.31 -19.38 -1.79
C PHE A 58 6.67 -19.87 -3.09
N GLY A 59 7.01 -19.24 -4.23
CA GLY A 59 6.49 -19.64 -5.53
C GLY A 59 6.96 -21.04 -5.96
N LYS A 60 8.19 -21.41 -5.65
CA LYS A 60 8.73 -22.78 -5.90
C LYS A 60 8.05 -23.82 -5.02
N ASP A 61 7.91 -23.54 -3.72
CA ASP A 61 7.27 -24.44 -2.74
C ASP A 61 5.80 -24.73 -3.10
N HIS A 62 5.16 -23.81 -3.84
CA HIS A 62 3.76 -23.92 -4.28
C HIS A 62 3.59 -24.06 -5.79
N SER A 63 4.66 -24.45 -6.50
CA SER A 63 4.63 -24.74 -7.95
C SER A 63 3.98 -23.65 -8.79
N PHE A 64 4.27 -22.37 -8.53
CA PHE A 64 3.64 -21.22 -9.21
C PHE A 64 3.81 -21.28 -10.73
N SER A 65 4.88 -21.88 -11.25
CA SER A 65 5.10 -22.08 -12.69
C SER A 65 4.04 -22.94 -13.36
N SER A 66 3.31 -23.78 -12.61
CA SER A 66 2.24 -24.64 -13.13
C SER A 66 0.84 -24.06 -12.97
N ILE A 67 0.69 -22.95 -12.21
CA ILE A 67 -0.61 -22.30 -11.97
C ILE A 67 -1.05 -21.50 -13.20
N LYS A 68 -2.19 -21.87 -13.78
CA LYS A 68 -2.77 -21.22 -14.95
C LYS A 68 -4.00 -20.38 -14.63
N ASN A 69 -4.69 -20.69 -13.54
CA ASN A 69 -5.95 -20.07 -13.13
C ASN A 69 -6.12 -20.12 -11.61
N HIS A 70 -7.20 -19.50 -11.13
CA HIS A 70 -7.49 -19.45 -9.70
C HIS A 70 -7.76 -20.84 -9.08
N GLU A 71 -8.31 -21.77 -9.82
CA GLU A 71 -8.56 -23.15 -9.30
C GLU A 71 -7.25 -23.87 -9.04
N ASP A 72 -6.27 -23.74 -9.93
CA ASP A 72 -4.93 -24.30 -9.72
C ASP A 72 -4.27 -23.68 -8.49
N TYR A 73 -4.42 -22.34 -8.34
CA TYR A 73 -3.90 -21.62 -7.18
C TYR A 73 -4.47 -22.14 -5.87
N VAL A 74 -5.78 -22.30 -5.77
CA VAL A 74 -6.45 -22.81 -4.56
C VAL A 74 -6.01 -24.24 -4.21
N LYS A 75 -5.74 -25.08 -5.21
CA LYS A 75 -5.25 -26.44 -5.00
C LYS A 75 -3.82 -26.48 -4.48
N GLN A 76 -2.96 -25.54 -4.91
CA GLN A 76 -1.52 -25.58 -4.62
C GLN A 76 -1.12 -24.69 -3.45
N VAL A 77 -1.92 -23.67 -3.12
CA VAL A 77 -1.63 -22.71 -2.06
C VAL A 77 -2.68 -22.86 -0.94
N PRO A 78 -2.39 -23.63 0.09
CA PRO A 78 -3.34 -23.81 1.19
C PRO A 78 -3.53 -22.49 1.97
N VAL A 79 -4.73 -22.27 2.48
CA VAL A 79 -5.03 -21.16 3.38
C VAL A 79 -4.21 -21.34 4.66
N ARG A 80 -3.58 -20.28 5.12
CA ARG A 80 -2.68 -20.24 6.29
C ARG A 80 -2.95 -19.05 7.17
N ASP A 81 -2.71 -19.23 8.45
CA ASP A 81 -2.57 -18.13 9.37
C ASP A 81 -1.14 -17.54 9.33
N TYR A 82 -0.90 -16.50 10.14
CA TYR A 82 0.40 -15.87 10.20
C TYR A 82 1.50 -16.80 10.74
N GLU A 83 1.19 -17.67 11.69
CA GLU A 83 2.19 -18.56 12.29
C GLU A 83 2.71 -19.59 11.29
N ALA A 84 1.84 -20.13 10.46
CA ALA A 84 2.25 -21.02 9.37
C ALA A 84 3.00 -20.29 8.23
N PHE A 85 2.84 -18.95 8.12
CA PHE A 85 3.56 -18.14 7.15
C PHE A 85 4.87 -17.55 7.70
N LYS A 86 4.98 -17.48 9.02
CA LYS A 86 6.12 -16.90 9.76
C LYS A 86 7.50 -17.41 9.33
N PRO A 87 7.71 -18.70 9.00
CA PRO A 87 9.02 -19.19 8.54
C PRO A 87 9.58 -18.41 7.32
N TYR A 88 8.73 -18.00 6.40
CA TYR A 88 9.15 -17.15 5.27
C TYR A 88 9.53 -15.74 5.73
N ILE A 89 8.78 -15.17 6.67
CA ILE A 89 9.07 -13.85 7.24
C ILE A 89 10.41 -13.87 7.98
N ASP A 90 10.68 -14.92 8.76
CA ASP A 90 11.92 -15.04 9.52
C ASP A 90 13.14 -15.13 8.59
N LYS A 91 13.04 -15.85 7.48
CA LYS A 91 14.08 -15.84 6.43
C LYS A 91 14.37 -14.45 5.86
N ILE A 92 13.34 -13.64 5.66
CA ILE A 92 13.51 -12.24 5.21
C ILE A 92 14.23 -11.41 6.28
N LYS A 93 13.89 -11.60 7.56
CA LYS A 93 14.58 -10.93 8.69
C LYS A 93 16.04 -11.35 8.81
N GLU A 94 16.38 -12.58 8.45
CA GLU A 94 17.76 -13.09 8.35
C GLU A 94 18.52 -12.48 7.16
N GLY A 95 17.90 -11.62 6.36
CA GLY A 95 18.52 -10.99 5.20
C GLY A 95 18.43 -11.80 3.91
N LYS A 96 17.67 -12.91 3.89
CA LYS A 96 17.48 -13.68 2.65
C LYS A 96 16.58 -12.92 1.68
N HIS A 97 16.92 -12.99 0.41
CA HIS A 97 16.23 -12.31 -0.68
C HIS A 97 15.27 -13.24 -1.41
N THR A 98 14.28 -12.65 -2.10
CA THR A 98 13.40 -13.36 -3.04
C THR A 98 12.66 -14.54 -2.39
N ILE A 99 12.22 -14.34 -1.13
CA ILE A 99 11.50 -15.36 -0.38
C ILE A 99 10.02 -15.40 -0.79
N ILE A 100 9.28 -14.29 -0.63
CA ILE A 100 7.85 -14.17 -0.98
C ILE A 100 7.67 -13.37 -2.25
N TRP A 101 8.54 -12.40 -2.47
CA TRP A 101 8.56 -11.52 -3.63
C TRP A 101 10.00 -11.28 -4.09
N LYS A 102 10.18 -10.82 -5.33
CA LYS A 102 11.50 -10.52 -5.88
C LYS A 102 12.24 -9.45 -5.05
N GLY A 103 13.50 -9.71 -4.74
CA GLY A 103 14.36 -8.82 -3.96
C GLY A 103 14.05 -8.84 -2.45
N GLN A 104 14.37 -7.74 -1.78
CA GLN A 104 14.03 -7.49 -0.37
C GLN A 104 12.88 -6.49 -0.27
N PRO A 105 12.03 -6.59 0.78
CA PRO A 105 11.05 -5.56 1.08
C PRO A 105 11.77 -4.25 1.49
N VAL A 106 11.14 -3.12 1.16
CA VAL A 106 11.65 -1.80 1.53
C VAL A 106 11.26 -1.43 2.96
N TYR A 107 10.18 -2.03 3.49
CA TYR A 107 9.71 -1.84 4.86
C TYR A 107 9.09 -3.13 5.41
N PHE A 108 9.06 -3.23 6.75
CA PHE A 108 8.12 -4.09 7.45
C PHE A 108 7.04 -3.25 8.12
N ALA A 109 5.77 -3.49 7.77
CA ALA A 109 4.66 -2.96 8.54
C ALA A 109 4.41 -3.88 9.74
N LYS A 110 4.47 -3.34 10.98
CA LYS A 110 4.15 -4.07 12.20
C LYS A 110 2.70 -3.85 12.62
N THR A 111 2.02 -4.93 12.98
CA THR A 111 0.67 -4.86 13.55
C THR A 111 0.72 -4.61 15.06
N SER A 112 -0.41 -4.18 15.64
CA SER A 112 -0.50 -3.89 17.09
C SER A 112 -0.43 -5.11 18.01
N GLY A 113 -0.38 -6.33 17.46
CA GLY A 113 -0.16 -7.60 18.15
C GLY A 113 -0.78 -7.69 19.55
N THR A 114 -2.09 -8.00 19.64
CA THR A 114 -2.77 -8.07 20.94
C THR A 114 -2.71 -9.46 21.57
N THR A 115 -2.72 -10.53 20.81
CA THR A 115 -2.83 -11.91 21.34
C THR A 115 -1.71 -12.83 20.90
N SER A 116 -1.13 -12.65 19.72
CA SER A 116 -0.10 -13.53 19.14
C SER A 116 1.23 -12.80 18.86
N GLY A 117 1.49 -11.69 19.55
CA GLY A 117 2.72 -10.90 19.34
C GLY A 117 2.67 -10.01 18.10
N VAL A 118 3.78 -9.34 17.84
CA VAL A 118 3.92 -8.42 16.71
C VAL A 118 4.09 -9.23 15.43
N LYS A 119 3.20 -8.98 14.45
CA LYS A 119 3.29 -9.55 13.10
C LYS A 119 3.97 -8.56 12.16
N TYR A 120 4.83 -9.07 11.30
CA TYR A 120 5.59 -8.28 10.34
C TYR A 120 5.09 -8.56 8.93
N ILE A 121 4.60 -7.52 8.26
CA ILE A 121 4.08 -7.59 6.89
C ILE A 121 5.11 -6.94 5.97
N PRO A 122 5.74 -7.70 5.06
CA PRO A 122 6.71 -7.12 4.14
C PRO A 122 6.03 -6.20 3.12
N ILE A 123 6.54 -4.98 3.00
CA ILE A 123 6.12 -3.99 2.00
C ILE A 123 7.21 -3.90 0.94
N THR A 124 6.89 -4.26 -0.28
CA THR A 124 7.83 -4.24 -1.40
C THR A 124 7.82 -2.89 -2.13
N LYS A 125 8.83 -2.64 -2.93
CA LYS A 125 8.87 -1.47 -3.83
C LYS A 125 7.66 -1.44 -4.77
N ASP A 126 7.19 -2.62 -5.21
CA ASP A 126 6.05 -2.73 -6.12
C ASP A 126 4.70 -2.48 -5.41
N SER A 127 4.62 -2.71 -4.08
CA SER A 127 3.38 -2.57 -3.31
C SER A 127 3.23 -1.22 -2.59
N ILE A 128 4.33 -0.53 -2.25
CA ILE A 128 4.26 0.71 -1.44
C ILE A 128 3.41 1.79 -2.10
N GLY A 129 3.50 1.92 -3.42
CA GLY A 129 2.70 2.88 -4.18
C GLY A 129 1.19 2.68 -4.02
N ASN A 130 0.73 1.43 -3.89
CA ASN A 130 -0.69 1.13 -3.67
C ASN A 130 -1.18 1.66 -2.32
N HIS A 131 -0.39 1.52 -1.26
CA HIS A 131 -0.74 2.02 0.07
C HIS A 131 -0.84 3.55 0.10
N ILE A 132 0.12 4.26 -0.49
CA ILE A 132 0.12 5.72 -0.57
C ILE A 132 -1.02 6.23 -1.45
N ASN A 133 -1.18 5.64 -2.63
CA ASN A 133 -2.21 6.05 -3.58
C ASN A 133 -3.63 5.80 -3.06
N SER A 134 -3.86 4.73 -2.29
CA SER A 134 -5.17 4.44 -1.71
C SER A 134 -5.64 5.55 -0.77
N ALA A 135 -4.78 6.02 0.14
CA ALA A 135 -5.10 7.12 1.05
C ALA A 135 -5.37 8.42 0.29
N ARG A 136 -4.49 8.78 -0.67
CA ARG A 136 -4.68 9.96 -1.53
C ARG A 136 -5.97 9.87 -2.33
N ASN A 137 -6.25 8.73 -2.96
CA ASN A 137 -7.40 8.54 -3.82
C ASN A 137 -8.72 8.63 -3.04
N ALA A 138 -8.76 8.19 -1.78
CA ALA A 138 -9.93 8.37 -0.92
C ALA A 138 -10.29 9.86 -0.74
N LEU A 139 -9.29 10.71 -0.47
CA LEU A 139 -9.49 12.15 -0.37
C LEU A 139 -9.93 12.78 -1.70
N LEU A 140 -9.31 12.35 -2.81
CA LEU A 140 -9.66 12.86 -4.15
C LEU A 140 -11.08 12.43 -4.55
N CYS A 141 -11.50 11.22 -4.25
CA CYS A 141 -12.88 10.78 -4.48
C CYS A 141 -13.88 11.62 -3.65
N TYR A 142 -13.57 11.90 -2.39
CA TYR A 142 -14.39 12.79 -1.56
C TYR A 142 -14.51 14.18 -2.19
N MET A 143 -13.39 14.77 -2.65
CA MET A 143 -13.42 16.07 -3.34
C MET A 143 -14.27 16.05 -4.62
N ALA A 144 -14.16 14.97 -5.39
CA ALA A 144 -14.91 14.83 -6.64
C ALA A 144 -16.41 14.71 -6.41
N GLU A 145 -16.84 13.96 -5.39
CA GLU A 145 -18.25 13.72 -5.06
C GLU A 145 -18.90 14.94 -4.41
N THR A 146 -18.22 15.58 -3.47
CA THR A 146 -18.81 16.68 -2.68
C THR A 146 -18.53 18.07 -3.24
N GLY A 147 -17.55 18.19 -4.14
CA GLY A 147 -17.01 19.47 -4.58
C GLY A 147 -16.26 20.25 -3.48
N ASN A 148 -16.12 19.66 -2.28
CA ASN A 148 -15.49 20.32 -1.14
C ASN A 148 -13.97 20.16 -1.17
N THR A 149 -13.29 21.25 -1.52
CA THR A 149 -11.82 21.32 -1.52
C THR A 149 -11.28 22.18 -0.36
N ARG A 150 -12.14 22.69 0.53
CA ARG A 150 -11.75 23.64 1.59
C ARG A 150 -10.72 23.07 2.56
N PHE A 151 -10.78 21.78 2.86
CA PHE A 151 -9.82 21.17 3.77
C PHE A 151 -8.38 21.18 3.21
N ALA A 152 -8.21 21.28 1.88
CA ALA A 152 -6.89 21.43 1.26
C ALA A 152 -6.30 22.84 1.42
N ASN A 153 -7.08 23.82 1.88
CA ASN A 153 -6.67 25.20 2.06
C ASN A 153 -6.03 25.48 3.44
N GLY A 154 -5.95 24.50 4.31
CA GLY A 154 -5.42 24.64 5.67
C GLY A 154 -4.39 23.59 6.01
N LYS A 155 -4.00 23.58 7.27
CA LYS A 155 -3.17 22.52 7.84
C LYS A 155 -4.06 21.31 8.12
N MET A 156 -3.68 20.14 7.61
CA MET A 156 -4.31 18.87 7.93
C MET A 156 -3.54 18.19 9.06
N ILE A 157 -4.27 17.63 10.02
CA ILE A 157 -3.70 16.83 11.09
C ILE A 157 -4.03 15.37 10.79
N PHE A 158 -3.00 14.56 10.65
CA PHE A 158 -3.14 13.12 10.50
C PHE A 158 -2.71 12.43 11.80
N LEU A 159 -3.64 11.68 12.39
CA LEU A 159 -3.31 10.78 13.48
C LEU A 159 -2.68 9.51 12.89
N SER A 160 -1.39 9.39 13.02
CA SER A 160 -0.61 8.29 12.47
C SER A 160 0.32 7.67 13.49
N GLY A 161 0.92 6.53 13.14
CA GLY A 161 2.07 6.00 13.88
C GLY A 161 3.28 6.92 13.75
N SER A 162 4.28 6.74 14.63
CA SER A 162 5.54 7.46 14.56
C SER A 162 6.19 7.32 13.19
N PRO A 163 6.67 8.40 12.55
CA PRO A 163 7.47 8.33 11.34
C PRO A 163 8.92 7.85 11.61
N VAL A 164 9.33 7.78 12.87
CA VAL A 164 10.60 7.19 13.28
C VAL A 164 10.45 5.67 13.23
N LEU A 165 11.26 5.03 12.39
CA LEU A 165 11.19 3.59 12.14
C LEU A 165 12.29 2.86 12.88
N ASP A 166 11.94 1.73 13.49
CA ASP A 166 12.89 0.72 13.99
C ASP A 166 13.55 -0.01 12.80
N ARG A 167 14.48 -0.92 13.08
CA ARG A 167 15.02 -1.83 12.07
C ARG A 167 14.93 -3.28 12.52
N VAL A 168 14.51 -4.15 11.62
CA VAL A 168 14.48 -5.60 11.81
C VAL A 168 15.13 -6.26 10.60
N GLY A 169 16.20 -7.00 10.82
CA GLY A 169 17.00 -7.57 9.73
C GLY A 169 17.55 -6.49 8.76
N GLY A 170 17.87 -5.30 9.27
CA GLY A 170 18.30 -4.16 8.45
C GLY A 170 17.17 -3.41 7.74
N ILE A 171 15.94 -3.92 7.73
CA ILE A 171 14.77 -3.36 7.04
C ILE A 171 14.06 -2.37 7.96
N PRO A 172 13.78 -1.12 7.52
CA PRO A 172 13.01 -0.14 8.29
C PRO A 172 11.62 -0.69 8.63
N THR A 173 11.22 -0.54 9.88
CA THR A 173 10.04 -1.22 10.44
C THR A 173 9.21 -0.27 11.28
N GLY A 174 7.90 -0.22 11.05
CA GLY A 174 6.98 0.62 11.81
C GLY A 174 5.52 0.30 11.55
N ARG A 175 4.61 1.10 12.11
CA ARG A 175 3.19 1.01 11.73
C ARG A 175 3.01 1.51 10.29
N LEU A 176 2.09 0.94 9.53
CA LEU A 176 1.87 1.30 8.12
C LEU A 176 1.63 2.81 7.94
N SER A 177 0.82 3.43 8.81
CA SER A 177 0.57 4.87 8.78
C SER A 177 1.83 5.72 9.05
N GLY A 178 2.73 5.23 9.90
CA GLY A 178 4.03 5.85 10.14
C GLY A 178 4.96 5.71 8.93
N ILE A 179 4.96 4.55 8.27
CA ILE A 179 5.72 4.30 7.04
C ILE A 179 5.27 5.25 5.92
N VAL A 180 3.95 5.44 5.74
CA VAL A 180 3.40 6.37 4.73
C VAL A 180 3.83 7.81 4.99
N ASN A 181 3.98 8.22 6.25
CA ASN A 181 4.48 9.56 6.61
C ASN A 181 6.01 9.69 6.50
N HIS A 182 6.73 8.56 6.61
CA HIS A 182 8.19 8.53 6.48
C HIS A 182 8.64 8.57 5.02
N HIS A 183 7.85 7.98 4.12
CA HIS A 183 8.14 7.82 2.69
C HIS A 183 7.84 9.09 1.90
#